data_5fb09a61e164eab09faeac6ce7b5a790
#
_entry.id   5fb09a61e164eab09faeac6ce7b5a790
#
_cell.length_a   1.000
_cell.length_b   1.000
_cell.length_c   1.000
_cell.angle_alpha   90.00
_cell.angle_beta   90.00
_cell.angle_gamma   90.00
#
_symmetry.space_group_name_H-M   'P 1'
#
loop_
_entity.id
_entity.type
_entity.pdbx_description
1 polymer ?
#
loop_
_entity_poly.entity_id
_entity_poly.type
_entity_poly.pdbx_seq_one_letter_code
_entity_poly.pdbx_strand_id
1 'polypeptide(L)'
;IKMIATKTNYAHYLYDERVGIKEKEYRCNVPWGGIILETKDNYLVLGEMDKKTSVPHCLQIPGGGIDEKDICNGIVKVSQTIKRELEEEIHLNLDDINYEIKYIEIPDEERHTYGFIAIGNLEITKEELQKHFEEYKKSLIKNNLEIEFNKLVFLEKSNAIEELNMLKNPKRPYLSNLIKKIVIGDEKND
;
A
#
# COMPACT_ATOMS: atom_id res chain seq x y z
N ILE A 1 1.33 19.58 -8.23
CA ILE A 1 -0.05 19.56 -7.67
C ILE A 1 0.05 20.06 -6.23
N LYS A 2 -0.78 21.02 -5.83
CA LYS A 2 -0.87 21.48 -4.44
C LYS A 2 -2.18 20.92 -3.86
N MET A 3 -2.10 20.17 -2.78
CA MET A 3 -3.25 19.69 -2.04
C MET A 3 -3.27 20.33 -0.65
N ILE A 4 -4.46 20.61 -0.14
CA ILE A 4 -4.66 21.12 1.23
C ILE A 4 -5.43 20.02 1.96
N ALA A 5 -4.83 19.50 3.02
CA ALA A 5 -5.48 18.50 3.88
C ALA A 5 -5.94 19.16 5.19
N THR A 6 -7.09 18.75 5.68
CA THR A 6 -7.63 19.15 6.97
C THR A 6 -7.70 17.92 7.89
N LYS A 7 -7.60 18.13 9.19
CA LYS A 7 -7.67 17.05 10.17
C LYS A 7 -9.08 16.45 10.19
N THR A 8 -9.14 15.14 10.17
CA THR A 8 -10.37 14.36 10.36
C THR A 8 -10.13 13.25 11.39
N ASN A 9 -11.05 12.34 11.56
CA ASN A 9 -10.91 11.18 12.44
C ASN A 9 -11.44 9.91 11.75
N TYR A 10 -11.02 8.77 12.28
CA TYR A 10 -11.35 7.46 11.72
C TYR A 10 -12.87 7.18 11.68
N ALA A 11 -13.63 7.70 12.65
CA ALA A 11 -15.09 7.52 12.67
C ALA A 11 -15.77 8.27 11.51
N HIS A 12 -15.31 9.47 11.17
CA HIS A 12 -15.80 10.23 10.02
C HIS A 12 -15.50 9.48 8.71
N TYR A 13 -14.26 9.00 8.55
CA TYR A 13 -13.88 8.18 7.40
C TYR A 13 -14.77 6.94 7.26
N LEU A 14 -14.94 6.16 8.34
CA LEU A 14 -15.78 4.96 8.30
C LEU A 14 -17.25 5.25 8.00
N TYR A 15 -17.76 6.38 8.49
CA TYR A 15 -19.13 6.79 8.21
C TYR A 15 -19.31 7.10 6.73
N ASP A 16 -18.38 7.89 6.15
CA ASP A 16 -18.44 8.23 4.73
C ASP A 16 -18.30 6.98 3.85
N GLU A 17 -17.36 6.08 4.18
CA GLU A 17 -17.13 4.86 3.41
C GLU A 17 -18.34 3.87 3.47
N ARG A 18 -19.00 3.74 4.64
CA ARG A 18 -20.05 2.73 4.84
C ARG A 18 -21.46 3.21 4.57
N VAL A 19 -21.72 4.47 4.85
CA VAL A 19 -23.06 5.07 4.76
C VAL A 19 -23.17 6.01 3.57
N GLY A 20 -22.06 6.69 3.25
CA GLY A 20 -21.96 7.74 2.24
C GLY A 20 -22.46 9.09 2.73
N ILE A 21 -21.69 10.13 2.47
CA ILE A 21 -22.09 11.52 2.71
C ILE A 21 -22.49 12.13 1.37
N LYS A 22 -23.73 12.61 1.27
CA LYS A 22 -24.28 13.17 0.02
C LYS A 22 -23.61 14.48 -0.36
N GLU A 23 -23.39 15.33 0.62
CA GLU A 23 -22.78 16.66 0.46
C GLU A 23 -21.27 16.50 0.27
N LYS A 24 -20.78 16.79 -0.93
CA LYS A 24 -19.36 16.62 -1.33
C LYS A 24 -18.36 17.31 -0.41
N GLU A 25 -18.73 18.45 0.16
CA GLU A 25 -17.90 19.25 1.06
C GLU A 25 -17.65 18.61 2.43
N TYR A 26 -18.50 17.64 2.82
CA TYR A 26 -18.34 16.89 4.07
C TYR A 26 -17.76 15.49 3.87
N ARG A 27 -17.50 15.08 2.63
CA ARG A 27 -16.86 13.78 2.35
C ARG A 27 -15.44 13.72 2.89
N CYS A 28 -15.08 12.55 3.38
CA CYS A 28 -13.75 12.28 3.90
C CYS A 28 -12.85 11.71 2.82
N ASN A 29 -12.19 12.59 2.03
CA ASN A 29 -11.22 12.16 1.03
C ASN A 29 -9.87 11.88 1.69
N VAL A 30 -9.63 10.62 2.06
CA VAL A 30 -8.42 10.22 2.79
C VAL A 30 -7.23 10.07 1.85
N PRO A 31 -6.14 10.84 2.04
CA PRO A 31 -4.89 10.55 1.38
C PRO A 31 -4.18 9.38 2.07
N TRP A 32 -3.53 8.52 1.27
CA TRP A 32 -2.72 7.41 1.75
C TRP A 32 -1.44 7.29 0.95
N GLY A 33 -0.43 6.65 1.53
CA GLY A 33 0.84 6.37 0.88
C GLY A 33 1.14 4.89 0.88
N GLY A 34 1.64 4.36 -0.23
CA GLY A 34 2.04 2.96 -0.33
C GLY A 34 3.19 2.75 -1.30
N ILE A 35 3.78 1.59 -1.24
CA ILE A 35 4.91 1.22 -2.08
C ILE A 35 4.73 -0.20 -2.63
N ILE A 36 4.91 -0.35 -3.94
CA ILE A 36 5.11 -1.66 -4.52
C ILE A 36 6.62 -1.91 -4.61
N LEU A 37 7.05 -3.04 -4.08
CA LEU A 37 8.44 -3.45 -4.10
C LEU A 37 8.68 -4.43 -5.24
N GLU A 38 9.84 -4.29 -5.88
CA GLU A 38 10.37 -5.24 -6.85
C GLU A 38 11.65 -5.85 -6.29
N THR A 39 11.71 -7.17 -6.20
CA THR A 39 12.90 -7.89 -5.74
C THR A 39 13.96 -7.93 -6.82
N LYS A 40 15.22 -8.19 -6.42
CA LYS A 40 16.37 -8.30 -7.34
C LYS A 40 16.18 -9.35 -8.44
N ASP A 41 15.38 -10.36 -8.19
CA ASP A 41 15.03 -11.45 -9.11
C ASP A 41 13.67 -11.24 -9.81
N ASN A 42 13.22 -9.96 -9.91
CA ASN A 42 12.08 -9.48 -10.68
C ASN A 42 10.70 -10.02 -10.19
N TYR A 43 10.47 -10.08 -8.90
CA TYR A 43 9.14 -10.34 -8.34
C TYR A 43 8.54 -9.06 -7.75
N LEU A 44 7.28 -8.80 -8.05
CA LEU A 44 6.48 -7.76 -7.39
C LEU A 44 5.93 -8.32 -6.08
N VAL A 45 5.97 -7.52 -5.02
CA VAL A 45 5.64 -7.95 -3.66
C VAL A 45 4.31 -7.36 -3.23
N LEU A 46 3.40 -8.22 -2.78
CA LEU A 46 2.12 -7.87 -2.17
C LEU A 46 2.05 -8.47 -0.76
N GLY A 47 1.24 -7.88 0.11
CA GLY A 47 0.84 -8.48 1.38
C GLY A 47 -0.55 -9.07 1.31
N GLU A 48 -0.76 -10.25 1.91
CA GLU A 48 -2.08 -10.76 2.21
C GLU A 48 -2.45 -10.36 3.63
N MET A 49 -3.52 -9.59 3.80
CA MET A 49 -3.98 -9.12 5.11
C MET A 49 -4.33 -10.26 6.04
N ASP A 50 -3.98 -10.11 7.34
CA ASP A 50 -4.35 -11.09 8.36
C ASP A 50 -5.88 -11.15 8.53
N LYS A 51 -6.36 -12.30 8.99
CA LYS A 51 -7.79 -12.56 9.22
C LYS A 51 -8.45 -11.65 10.26
N LYS A 52 -7.65 -10.99 11.10
CA LYS A 52 -8.13 -10.08 12.15
C LYS A 52 -8.25 -8.63 11.68
N THR A 53 -7.75 -8.30 10.51
CA THR A 53 -7.83 -6.95 9.95
C THR A 53 -9.24 -6.63 9.43
N SER A 54 -9.48 -5.36 9.11
CA SER A 54 -10.77 -4.89 8.57
C SER A 54 -11.12 -5.48 7.19
N VAL A 55 -10.12 -5.99 6.47
CA VAL A 55 -10.23 -6.58 5.13
C VAL A 55 -9.49 -7.92 5.05
N PRO A 56 -10.00 -8.96 5.71
CA PRO A 56 -9.32 -10.25 5.81
C PRO A 56 -8.94 -10.83 4.45
N HIS A 57 -7.71 -11.37 4.38
CA HIS A 57 -7.17 -12.03 3.17
C HIS A 57 -7.08 -11.16 1.92
N CYS A 58 -7.34 -9.86 2.02
CA CYS A 58 -7.22 -8.93 0.90
C CYS A 58 -5.76 -8.76 0.50
N LEU A 59 -5.50 -8.75 -0.80
CA LEU A 59 -4.18 -8.42 -1.34
C LEU A 59 -4.05 -6.92 -1.49
N GLN A 60 -2.93 -6.39 -1.02
CA GLN A 60 -2.56 -4.98 -1.17
C GLN A 60 -1.04 -4.82 -1.20
N ILE A 61 -0.58 -3.63 -1.59
CA ILE A 61 0.81 -3.23 -1.38
C ILE A 61 1.00 -2.74 0.06
N PRO A 62 2.21 -2.76 0.63
CA PRO A 62 2.52 -2.07 1.88
C PRO A 62 2.13 -0.60 1.80
N GLY A 63 1.38 -0.14 2.81
CA GLY A 63 0.94 1.25 2.88
C GLY A 63 -0.34 1.47 3.66
N GLY A 64 -0.56 2.72 4.05
CA GLY A 64 -1.70 3.10 4.86
C GLY A 64 -2.02 4.59 4.82
N GLY A 65 -2.98 4.98 5.64
CA GLY A 65 -3.44 6.36 5.74
C GLY A 65 -2.39 7.30 6.30
N ILE A 66 -2.44 8.56 5.88
CA ILE A 66 -1.58 9.60 6.44
C ILE A 66 -2.00 9.88 7.89
N ASP A 67 -1.05 9.75 8.81
CA ASP A 67 -1.21 10.04 10.24
C ASP A 67 -0.64 11.44 10.58
N GLU A 68 -0.99 11.96 11.75
CA GLU A 68 -0.44 13.21 12.29
C GLU A 68 1.10 13.17 12.43
N LYS A 69 1.67 11.99 12.66
CA LYS A 69 3.11 11.74 12.73
C LYS A 69 3.83 11.97 11.39
N ASP A 70 3.10 11.90 10.28
CA ASP A 70 3.62 12.05 8.94
C ASP A 70 3.68 13.54 8.50
N ILE A 71 3.28 14.47 9.41
CA ILE A 71 3.26 15.91 9.15
C ILE A 71 4.52 16.55 9.71
N CYS A 72 5.33 17.15 8.84
CA CYS A 72 6.52 17.89 9.20
C CYS A 72 6.34 19.37 8.88
N ASN A 73 6.40 20.25 9.89
CA ASN A 73 6.25 21.70 9.71
C ASN A 73 4.98 22.11 8.94
N GLY A 74 3.86 21.46 9.24
CA GLY A 74 2.58 21.72 8.58
C GLY A 74 2.48 21.18 7.15
N ILE A 75 3.45 20.37 6.70
CA ILE A 75 3.47 19.75 5.38
C ILE A 75 3.36 18.23 5.53
N VAL A 76 2.39 17.65 4.86
CA VAL A 76 2.28 16.19 4.75
C VAL A 76 3.42 15.65 3.89
N LYS A 77 4.18 14.72 4.45
CA LYS A 77 5.24 14.02 3.74
C LYS A 77 4.83 12.56 3.51
N VAL A 78 4.34 12.27 2.33
CA VAL A 78 3.93 10.92 1.92
C VAL A 78 5.04 9.88 2.14
N SER A 79 6.29 10.26 1.94
CA SER A 79 7.43 9.38 2.21
C SER A 79 7.55 8.94 3.68
N GLN A 80 7.08 9.77 4.64
CA GLN A 80 7.05 9.36 6.05
C GLN A 80 5.96 8.32 6.30
N THR A 81 4.80 8.45 5.66
CA THR A 81 3.74 7.43 5.70
C THR A 81 4.28 6.11 5.15
N ILE A 82 4.86 6.14 3.94
CA ILE A 82 5.42 4.94 3.31
C ILE A 82 6.49 4.29 4.20
N LYS A 83 7.38 5.11 4.80
CA LYS A 83 8.43 4.63 5.69
C LYS A 83 7.87 3.92 6.91
N ARG A 84 6.87 4.53 7.56
CA ARG A 84 6.23 3.97 8.75
C ARG A 84 5.50 2.67 8.44
N GLU A 85 4.67 2.64 7.41
CA GLU A 85 3.92 1.46 7.02
C GLU A 85 4.84 0.30 6.59
N LEU A 86 5.91 0.62 5.85
CA LEU A 86 6.89 -0.38 5.43
C LEU A 86 7.61 -1.03 6.61
N GLU A 87 7.94 -0.24 7.64
CA GLU A 87 8.52 -0.74 8.88
C GLU A 87 7.52 -1.56 9.70
N GLU A 88 6.28 -1.07 9.83
CA GLU A 88 5.22 -1.72 10.62
C GLU A 88 4.73 -3.02 9.97
N GLU A 89 4.61 -3.08 8.65
CA GLU A 89 4.02 -4.23 7.94
C GLU A 89 5.04 -5.32 7.57
N ILE A 90 6.26 -4.94 7.16
CA ILE A 90 7.26 -5.91 6.68
C ILE A 90 8.69 -5.71 7.23
N HIS A 91 8.88 -4.74 8.11
CA HIS A 91 10.14 -4.44 8.80
C HIS A 91 11.31 -4.13 7.85
N LEU A 92 11.02 -3.31 6.84
CA LEU A 92 12.04 -2.77 5.94
C LEU A 92 12.17 -1.26 6.16
N ASN A 93 13.42 -0.76 6.10
CA ASN A 93 13.68 0.66 6.18
C ASN A 93 13.66 1.28 4.79
N LEU A 94 12.78 2.26 4.56
CA LEU A 94 12.67 2.96 3.27
C LEU A 94 13.96 3.66 2.86
N ASP A 95 14.80 4.08 3.82
CA ASP A 95 16.05 4.78 3.54
C ASP A 95 17.09 3.87 2.85
N ASP A 96 16.93 2.55 2.95
CA ASP A 96 17.79 1.55 2.31
C ASP A 96 17.27 1.11 0.93
N ILE A 97 16.17 1.71 0.46
CA ILE A 97 15.50 1.32 -0.77
C ILE A 97 15.58 2.46 -1.79
N ASN A 98 16.01 2.15 -3.00
CA ASN A 98 15.90 3.08 -4.12
C ASN A 98 14.46 3.11 -4.60
N TYR A 99 13.74 4.23 -4.37
CA TYR A 99 12.33 4.36 -4.68
C TYR A 99 11.97 5.68 -5.35
N GLU A 100 10.84 5.69 -6.02
CA GLU A 100 10.23 6.87 -6.64
C GLU A 100 8.71 6.84 -6.41
N ILE A 101 8.10 7.96 -5.97
CA ILE A 101 6.64 8.12 -5.98
C ILE A 101 6.22 8.39 -7.43
N LYS A 102 5.65 7.39 -8.07
CA LYS A 102 5.41 7.42 -9.52
C LYS A 102 3.94 7.55 -9.90
N TYR A 103 3.05 7.00 -9.11
CA TYR A 103 1.62 6.98 -9.45
C TYR A 103 0.80 7.70 -8.40
N ILE A 104 -0.29 8.33 -8.87
CA ILE A 104 -1.32 8.90 -8.02
C ILE A 104 -2.64 8.20 -8.38
N GLU A 105 -3.22 7.50 -7.41
CA GLU A 105 -4.60 7.04 -7.50
C GLU A 105 -5.51 8.23 -7.22
N ILE A 106 -6.45 8.50 -8.12
CA ILE A 106 -7.41 9.59 -8.00
C ILE A 106 -8.76 8.96 -7.61
N PRO A 107 -9.51 9.57 -6.66
CA PRO A 107 -10.83 9.07 -6.31
C PRO A 107 -11.78 9.10 -7.51
N ASP A 108 -12.69 8.14 -7.52
CA ASP A 108 -13.84 8.10 -8.42
C ASP A 108 -15.15 8.35 -7.64
N GLU A 109 -16.30 8.07 -8.25
CA GLU A 109 -17.60 8.29 -7.60
C GLU A 109 -17.85 7.37 -6.39
N GLU A 110 -17.20 6.21 -6.37
CA GLU A 110 -17.38 5.18 -5.33
C GLU A 110 -16.29 5.24 -4.25
N ARG A 111 -15.10 5.75 -4.60
CA ARG A 111 -13.92 5.76 -3.74
C ARG A 111 -13.46 7.17 -3.45
N HIS A 112 -13.31 7.48 -2.18
CA HIS A 112 -12.94 8.81 -1.70
C HIS A 112 -11.51 8.84 -1.15
N THR A 113 -10.58 8.16 -1.83
CA THR A 113 -9.18 8.07 -1.39
C THR A 113 -8.22 8.58 -2.46
N TYR A 114 -7.17 9.27 -2.04
CA TYR A 114 -6.05 9.67 -2.89
C TYR A 114 -4.83 8.82 -2.53
N GLY A 115 -4.41 7.94 -3.44
CA GLY A 115 -3.25 7.09 -3.22
C GLY A 115 -1.98 7.68 -3.85
N PHE A 116 -0.92 7.79 -3.08
CA PHE A 116 0.41 8.14 -3.57
C PHE A 116 1.26 6.88 -3.54
N ILE A 117 1.56 6.33 -4.72
CA ILE A 117 2.17 5.01 -4.83
C ILE A 117 3.60 5.14 -5.34
N ALA A 118 4.53 4.64 -4.53
CA ALA A 118 5.93 4.50 -4.90
C ALA A 118 6.21 3.14 -5.54
N ILE A 119 7.27 3.10 -6.35
CA ILE A 119 7.93 1.87 -6.77
C ILE A 119 9.29 1.84 -6.08
N GLY A 120 9.63 0.74 -5.42
CA GLY A 120 10.90 0.54 -4.75
C GLY A 120 11.60 -0.72 -5.25
N ASN A 121 12.91 -0.62 -5.49
CA ASN A 121 13.75 -1.74 -5.94
C ASN A 121 14.56 -2.26 -4.76
N LEU A 122 14.45 -3.56 -4.50
CA LEU A 122 15.19 -4.25 -3.47
C LEU A 122 16.46 -4.90 -4.04
N GLU A 123 17.54 -4.84 -3.28
CA GLU A 123 18.80 -5.54 -3.61
C GLU A 123 18.82 -7.01 -3.15
N ILE A 124 17.69 -7.50 -2.65
CA ILE A 124 17.51 -8.88 -2.16
C ILE A 124 16.52 -9.65 -3.03
N THR A 125 16.67 -10.96 -3.04
CA THR A 125 15.78 -11.90 -3.75
C THR A 125 14.46 -12.11 -2.99
N LYS A 126 13.49 -12.70 -3.66
CA LYS A 126 12.22 -13.05 -3.00
C LYS A 126 12.41 -14.03 -1.84
N GLU A 127 13.35 -15.00 -1.97
CA GLU A 127 13.65 -15.95 -0.90
C GLU A 127 14.24 -15.28 0.33
N GLU A 128 15.15 -14.32 0.13
CA GLU A 128 15.73 -13.54 1.22
C GLU A 128 14.69 -12.66 1.90
N LEU A 129 13.83 -12.00 1.12
CA LEU A 129 12.73 -11.20 1.66
C LEU A 129 11.70 -12.06 2.39
N GLN A 130 11.33 -13.22 1.84
CA GLN A 130 10.41 -14.15 2.51
C GLN A 130 10.95 -14.60 3.86
N LYS A 131 12.25 -14.96 3.92
CA LYS A 131 12.92 -15.35 5.17
C LYS A 131 12.91 -14.20 6.18
N HIS A 132 13.28 -12.99 5.75
CA HIS A 132 13.25 -11.79 6.59
C HIS A 132 11.86 -11.56 7.19
N PHE A 133 10.81 -11.61 6.36
CA PHE A 133 9.44 -11.42 6.79
C PHE A 133 8.99 -12.49 7.78
N GLU A 134 9.33 -13.77 7.57
CA GLU A 134 9.00 -14.84 8.50
C GLU A 134 9.69 -14.68 9.87
N GLU A 135 10.92 -14.20 9.90
CA GLU A 135 11.63 -13.88 11.14
C GLU A 135 10.97 -12.71 11.86
N TYR A 136 10.61 -11.65 11.13
CA TYR A 136 9.85 -10.51 11.67
C TYR A 136 8.51 -10.96 12.25
N LYS A 137 7.72 -11.70 11.50
CA LYS A 137 6.43 -12.23 11.95
C LYS A 137 6.54 -13.06 13.23
N LYS A 138 7.57 -13.91 13.34
CA LYS A 138 7.85 -14.65 14.58
C LYS A 138 8.13 -13.72 15.76
N SER A 139 8.82 -12.62 15.52
CA SER A 139 9.09 -11.61 16.55
C SER A 139 7.81 -10.93 17.03
N LEU A 140 6.90 -10.57 16.12
CA LEU A 140 5.59 -9.99 16.45
C LEU A 140 4.78 -10.95 17.33
N ILE A 141 4.69 -12.23 16.93
CA ILE A 141 3.99 -13.27 17.70
C ILE A 141 4.57 -13.40 19.11
N LYS A 142 5.88 -13.48 19.22
CA LYS A 142 6.59 -13.62 20.51
C LYS A 142 6.31 -12.45 21.45
N ASN A 143 6.16 -11.25 20.91
CA ASN A 143 5.92 -10.02 21.67
C ASN A 143 4.43 -9.67 21.82
N ASN A 144 3.51 -10.53 21.37
CA ASN A 144 2.05 -10.29 21.35
C ASN A 144 1.66 -9.00 20.62
N LEU A 145 2.39 -8.66 19.55
CA LEU A 145 2.08 -7.53 18.69
C LEU A 145 1.13 -7.95 17.56
N GLU A 146 0.42 -6.98 17.01
CA GLU A 146 -0.49 -7.22 15.90
C GLU A 146 0.28 -7.58 14.63
N ILE A 147 -0.32 -8.45 13.82
CA ILE A 147 0.18 -8.85 12.52
C ILE A 147 -0.79 -8.30 11.48
N GLU A 148 -0.30 -7.44 10.63
CA GLU A 148 -1.12 -6.89 9.54
C GLU A 148 -1.09 -7.79 8.31
N PHE A 149 0.09 -8.20 7.86
CA PHE A 149 0.22 -9.17 6.78
C PHE A 149 0.41 -10.59 7.30
N ASN A 150 -0.49 -11.48 6.91
CA ASN A 150 -0.37 -12.90 7.20
C ASN A 150 0.79 -13.54 6.44
N LYS A 151 0.99 -13.16 5.19
CA LYS A 151 2.11 -13.60 4.33
C LYS A 151 2.39 -12.60 3.22
N LEU A 152 3.58 -12.69 2.64
CA LEU A 152 3.89 -12.04 1.39
C LEU A 152 3.44 -12.91 0.20
N VAL A 153 3.05 -12.24 -0.88
CA VAL A 153 2.68 -12.83 -2.15
C VAL A 153 3.58 -12.24 -3.22
N PHE A 154 4.29 -13.09 -3.92
CA PHE A 154 5.23 -12.69 -4.97
C PHE A 154 4.62 -13.00 -6.33
N LEU A 155 4.62 -12.00 -7.20
CA LEU A 155 4.18 -12.14 -8.59
C LEU A 155 5.40 -11.97 -9.49
N GLU A 156 5.69 -12.96 -10.33
CA GLU A 156 6.75 -12.81 -11.32
C GLU A 156 6.39 -11.67 -12.28
N LYS A 157 7.23 -10.63 -12.36
CA LYS A 157 6.90 -9.38 -13.08
C LYS A 157 6.45 -9.62 -14.51
N SER A 158 7.06 -10.57 -15.23
CA SER A 158 6.70 -10.94 -16.60
C SER A 158 5.29 -11.52 -16.73
N ASN A 159 4.78 -12.17 -15.69
CA ASN A 159 3.50 -12.88 -15.64
C ASN A 159 2.53 -12.28 -14.61
N ALA A 160 2.88 -11.16 -13.97
CA ALA A 160 2.20 -10.64 -12.79
C ALA A 160 0.71 -10.38 -13.00
N ILE A 161 0.29 -10.00 -14.21
CA ILE A 161 -1.13 -9.76 -14.53
C ILE A 161 -1.91 -11.09 -14.48
N GLU A 162 -1.37 -12.14 -15.10
CA GLU A 162 -2.02 -13.46 -15.13
C GLU A 162 -2.04 -14.09 -13.74
N GLU A 163 -0.89 -14.07 -13.05
CA GLU A 163 -0.78 -14.59 -11.69
C GLU A 163 -1.74 -13.89 -10.74
N LEU A 164 -1.82 -12.54 -10.78
CA LEU A 164 -2.77 -11.79 -9.96
C LEU A 164 -4.22 -12.21 -10.24
N ASN A 165 -4.58 -12.44 -11.51
CA ASN A 165 -5.93 -12.86 -11.89
C ASN A 165 -6.27 -14.28 -11.42
N MET A 166 -5.28 -15.17 -11.32
CA MET A 166 -5.48 -16.54 -10.83
C MET A 166 -5.70 -16.61 -9.32
N LEU A 167 -5.22 -15.62 -8.57
CA LEU A 167 -5.41 -15.56 -7.12
C LEU A 167 -6.88 -15.28 -6.78
N LYS A 168 -7.46 -16.13 -5.92
CA LYS A 168 -8.87 -16.03 -5.48
C LYS A 168 -9.08 -15.02 -4.35
N ASN A 169 -8.01 -14.49 -3.80
CA ASN A 169 -8.05 -13.50 -2.73
C ASN A 169 -8.83 -12.24 -3.16
N PRO A 170 -9.57 -11.59 -2.26
CA PRO A 170 -10.00 -10.21 -2.46
C PRO A 170 -8.79 -9.33 -2.78
N LYS A 171 -8.98 -8.31 -3.59
CA LYS A 171 -7.91 -7.40 -4.02
C LYS A 171 -8.34 -5.96 -3.80
N ARG A 172 -7.41 -5.10 -3.37
CA ARG A 172 -7.71 -3.66 -3.38
C ARG A 172 -8.01 -3.21 -4.80
N PRO A 173 -8.99 -2.30 -5.00
CA PRO A 173 -9.47 -1.91 -6.34
C PRO A 173 -8.37 -1.37 -7.27
N TYR A 174 -7.39 -0.64 -6.72
CA TYR A 174 -6.29 -0.07 -7.50
C TYR A 174 -5.31 -1.12 -8.06
N LEU A 175 -5.24 -2.32 -7.43
CA LEU A 175 -4.13 -3.24 -7.61
C LEU A 175 -3.98 -3.74 -9.05
N SER A 176 -5.07 -4.12 -9.69
CA SER A 176 -5.04 -4.61 -11.07
C SER A 176 -4.54 -3.56 -12.06
N ASN A 177 -4.95 -2.30 -11.89
CA ASN A 177 -4.50 -1.20 -12.74
C ASN A 177 -3.03 -0.85 -12.46
N LEU A 178 -2.61 -0.88 -11.20
CA LEU A 178 -1.23 -0.63 -10.82
C LEU A 178 -0.29 -1.67 -11.46
N ILE A 179 -0.59 -2.96 -11.31
CA ILE A 179 0.22 -4.05 -11.89
C ILE A 179 0.30 -3.92 -13.40
N LYS A 180 -0.82 -3.64 -14.09
CA LYS A 180 -0.82 -3.40 -15.53
C LYS A 180 0.13 -2.27 -15.93
N LYS A 181 0.09 -1.13 -15.25
CA LYS A 181 0.96 0.01 -15.53
C LYS A 181 2.44 -0.31 -15.30
N ILE A 182 2.77 -1.12 -14.30
CA ILE A 182 4.15 -1.51 -14.02
C ILE A 182 4.69 -2.49 -15.07
N VAL A 183 3.86 -3.46 -15.50
CA VAL A 183 4.29 -4.52 -16.44
C VAL A 183 4.32 -4.02 -17.88
N ILE A 184 3.29 -3.30 -18.31
CA ILE A 184 3.14 -2.85 -19.71
C ILE A 184 3.87 -1.51 -19.93
N GLY A 185 4.09 -0.75 -18.85
CA GLY A 185 4.55 0.63 -18.90
C GLY A 185 3.38 1.60 -19.10
N ASP A 186 3.67 2.90 -18.97
CA ASP A 186 2.70 3.92 -19.33
C ASP A 186 2.56 3.89 -20.84
N GLU A 187 1.40 3.47 -21.35
CA GLU A 187 1.08 3.69 -22.76
C GLU A 187 1.27 5.18 -23.04
N LYS A 188 2.18 5.51 -23.94
CA LYS A 188 2.31 6.88 -24.40
C LYS A 188 0.99 7.23 -25.06
N ASN A 189 0.16 8.00 -24.34
CA ASN A 189 -0.93 8.72 -24.98
C ASN A 189 -0.27 9.77 -25.90
N ASP A 190 -0.09 9.41 -27.17
CA ASP A 190 0.24 10.33 -28.25
C ASP A 190 -0.95 11.26 -28.51
#